data_941b029a96da371717ceac5a6f68a316
#
_entry.id   941b029a96da371717ceac5a6f68a316
#
_cell.length_a   1.000
_cell.length_b   1.000
_cell.length_c   1.000
_cell.angle_alpha   90.00
_cell.angle_beta   90.00
_cell.angle_gamma   90.00
#
_symmetry.space_group_name_H-M   'P 1'
#
loop_
_entity.id
_entity.type
_entity.pdbx_description
1 polymer ?
#
loop_
_entity_poly.entity_id
_entity_poly.type
_entity_poly.pdbx_seq_one_letter_code
_entity_poly.pdbx_strand_id
1 'polypeptide(L)'
;MQGQRSYSVDWRFISLWMLNEENSQEWYTPQYRAGHYLGHRGLRIADQLRIIDPDPDAVGRWYAALGEALHVAQRRDEARADNTAFLAEVLTAAGFDAELVVHADDAAHDEWIRADTELALSRTGHDVGTPILTFRPGTDREGSFFGPVISKAPKGVDAVELWDAVEKLATSGVAELKRSLREPPDYS
;
A
#
# COMPACT_ATOMS: atom_id res chain seq x y z
N MET A 1 0.42 -12.40 10.12
CA MET A 1 1.77 -12.90 9.74
C MET A 1 2.82 -12.57 10.81
N GLN A 2 3.07 -11.31 11.15
CA GLN A 2 4.08 -10.92 12.16
C GLN A 2 3.95 -11.65 13.50
N GLY A 3 2.74 -11.99 13.94
CA GLY A 3 2.54 -12.79 15.16
C GLY A 3 2.95 -14.26 15.08
N GLN A 4 3.29 -14.77 13.87
CA GLN A 4 3.65 -16.18 13.63
C GLN A 4 5.07 -16.35 13.09
N ARG A 5 5.67 -15.29 12.58
CA ARG A 5 7.05 -15.23 12.06
C ARG A 5 7.73 -13.97 12.58
N SER A 6 8.99 -14.08 12.94
CA SER A 6 9.82 -12.91 13.31
C SER A 6 10.41 -12.30 12.04
N TYR A 7 9.86 -11.16 11.62
CA TYR A 7 10.42 -10.32 10.54
C TYR A 7 10.05 -8.85 10.78
N SER A 8 10.83 -7.95 10.22
CA SER A 8 10.53 -6.53 10.16
C SER A 8 9.96 -6.17 8.80
N VAL A 9 9.06 -5.20 8.75
CA VAL A 9 8.52 -4.64 7.50
C VAL A 9 9.06 -3.24 7.34
N ASP A 10 9.69 -2.97 6.19
CA ASP A 10 10.02 -1.63 5.75
C ASP A 10 8.94 -1.20 4.74
N TRP A 11 8.07 -0.29 5.17
CA TRP A 11 6.98 0.21 4.36
C TRP A 11 7.50 1.21 3.35
N ARG A 12 7.26 0.92 2.06
CA ARG A 12 7.60 1.77 0.93
C ARG A 12 6.35 2.18 0.17
N PHE A 13 6.39 3.32 -0.46
CA PHE A 13 5.22 3.94 -1.05
C PHE A 13 5.18 3.78 -2.56
N ILE A 14 3.97 3.55 -3.10
CA ILE A 14 3.68 3.66 -4.53
C ILE A 14 2.51 4.60 -4.70
N SER A 15 2.75 5.72 -5.36
CA SER A 15 1.70 6.68 -5.67
C SER A 15 1.06 6.39 -7.02
N LEU A 16 -0.13 5.80 -6.99
CA LEU A 16 -0.93 5.61 -8.22
C LEU A 16 -1.36 6.95 -8.83
N TRP A 17 -1.43 8.01 -8.04
CA TRP A 17 -1.64 9.37 -8.53
C TRP A 17 -0.48 9.81 -9.43
N MET A 18 0.76 9.75 -8.94
CA MET A 18 1.95 10.14 -9.71
C MET A 18 2.16 9.28 -10.96
N LEU A 19 1.91 7.97 -10.86
CA LEU A 19 2.03 7.04 -11.99
C LEU A 19 1.01 7.30 -13.10
N ASN A 20 -0.12 7.94 -12.78
CA ASN A 20 -1.21 8.19 -13.72
C ASN A 20 -1.46 9.70 -13.93
N GLU A 21 -0.55 10.56 -13.55
CA GLU A 21 -0.72 12.02 -13.62
C GLU A 21 -1.05 12.47 -15.05
N GLU A 22 -0.35 11.92 -16.04
CA GLU A 22 -0.53 12.22 -17.47
C GLU A 22 -1.45 11.22 -18.19
N ASN A 23 -2.10 10.30 -17.46
CA ASN A 23 -2.92 9.26 -18.07
C ASN A 23 -4.23 9.85 -18.61
N SER A 24 -4.40 9.80 -19.93
CA SER A 24 -5.60 10.27 -20.65
C SER A 24 -6.49 9.15 -21.17
N GLN A 25 -6.22 7.89 -20.79
CA GLN A 25 -7.01 6.75 -21.26
C GLN A 25 -8.43 6.78 -20.67
N GLU A 26 -9.41 6.29 -21.42
CA GLU A 26 -10.82 6.32 -21.06
C GLU A 26 -11.14 5.62 -19.71
N TRP A 27 -10.41 4.57 -19.38
CA TRP A 27 -10.59 3.88 -18.09
C TRP A 27 -10.19 4.71 -16.88
N TYR A 28 -9.32 5.73 -17.06
CA TYR A 28 -8.86 6.61 -15.98
C TYR A 28 -9.87 7.75 -15.75
N THR A 29 -11.06 7.36 -15.32
CA THR A 29 -12.18 8.26 -15.09
C THR A 29 -11.90 9.28 -13.97
N PRO A 30 -12.67 10.39 -13.89
CA PRO A 30 -12.56 11.33 -12.76
C PRO A 30 -12.70 10.64 -11.39
N GLN A 31 -13.48 9.58 -11.29
CA GLN A 31 -13.65 8.81 -10.07
C GLN A 31 -12.37 8.06 -9.69
N TYR A 32 -11.67 7.42 -10.64
CA TYR A 32 -10.38 6.80 -10.42
C TYR A 32 -9.33 7.83 -10.01
N ARG A 33 -9.31 8.96 -10.71
CA ARG A 33 -8.41 10.07 -10.42
C ARG A 33 -8.59 10.59 -8.98
N ALA A 34 -9.82 10.80 -8.53
CA ALA A 34 -10.13 11.23 -7.17
C ALA A 34 -9.69 10.18 -6.12
N GLY A 35 -9.88 8.88 -6.40
CA GLY A 35 -9.44 7.81 -5.51
C GLY A 35 -7.91 7.73 -5.39
N HIS A 36 -7.19 7.87 -6.51
CA HIS A 36 -5.72 7.91 -6.52
C HIS A 36 -5.17 9.14 -5.79
N TYR A 37 -5.83 10.30 -5.94
CA TYR A 37 -5.45 11.51 -5.22
C TYR A 37 -5.67 11.38 -3.70
N LEU A 38 -6.81 10.81 -3.27
CA LEU A 38 -7.02 10.47 -1.86
C LEU A 38 -5.91 9.55 -1.33
N GLY A 39 -5.56 8.52 -2.09
CA GLY A 39 -4.45 7.63 -1.75
C GLY A 39 -3.12 8.37 -1.61
N HIS A 40 -2.83 9.28 -2.54
CA HIS A 40 -1.62 10.11 -2.50
C HIS A 40 -1.57 11.02 -1.27
N ARG A 41 -2.69 11.65 -0.91
CA ARG A 41 -2.82 12.41 0.35
C ARG A 41 -2.53 11.54 1.57
N GLY A 42 -3.04 10.30 1.56
CA GLY A 42 -2.75 9.30 2.60
C GLY A 42 -1.26 8.91 2.67
N LEU A 43 -0.54 8.88 1.54
CA LEU A 43 0.91 8.62 1.51
C LEU A 43 1.72 9.77 2.11
N ARG A 44 1.31 11.03 1.91
CA ARG A 44 1.96 12.18 2.55
C ARG A 44 1.84 12.12 4.07
N ILE A 45 0.67 11.74 4.60
CA ILE A 45 0.48 11.48 6.04
C ILE A 45 1.38 10.31 6.49
N ALA A 46 1.44 9.22 5.72
CA ALA A 46 2.31 8.08 6.04
C ALA A 46 3.79 8.47 6.11
N ASP A 47 4.24 9.33 5.20
CA ASP A 47 5.62 9.84 5.22
C ASP A 47 5.89 10.70 6.46
N GLN A 48 4.96 11.57 6.84
CA GLN A 48 5.06 12.34 8.08
C GLN A 48 5.14 11.42 9.31
N LEU A 49 4.29 10.39 9.39
CA LEU A 49 4.32 9.42 10.49
C LEU A 49 5.67 8.70 10.56
N ARG A 50 6.24 8.29 9.42
CA ARG A 50 7.57 7.69 9.36
C ARG A 50 8.67 8.60 9.93
N ILE A 51 8.50 9.91 9.79
CA ILE A 51 9.49 10.91 10.27
C ILE A 51 9.36 11.14 11.78
N ILE A 52 8.14 11.24 12.30
CA ILE A 52 7.91 11.70 13.69
C ILE A 52 7.70 10.58 14.70
N ASP A 53 7.21 9.41 14.28
CA ASP A 53 6.89 8.32 15.19
C ASP A 53 8.07 7.32 15.25
N PRO A 54 8.66 7.10 16.45
CA PRO A 54 9.75 6.12 16.62
C PRO A 54 9.28 4.67 16.46
N ASP A 55 7.97 4.40 16.47
CA ASP A 55 7.42 3.06 16.29
C ASP A 55 7.52 2.66 14.80
N PRO A 56 8.31 1.63 14.45
CA PRO A 56 8.45 1.18 13.07
C PRO A 56 7.14 0.68 12.44
N ASP A 57 6.13 0.36 13.27
CA ASP A 57 4.82 -0.09 12.80
C ASP A 57 3.79 1.05 12.62
N ALA A 58 4.16 2.31 12.86
CA ALA A 58 3.25 3.46 12.71
C ALA A 58 2.63 3.56 11.32
N VAL A 59 3.45 3.44 10.27
CA VAL A 59 2.96 3.43 8.88
C VAL A 59 2.02 2.25 8.63
N GLY A 60 2.34 1.08 9.18
CA GLY A 60 1.49 -0.11 9.07
C GLY A 60 0.12 0.07 9.74
N ARG A 61 0.08 0.69 10.93
CA ARG A 61 -1.19 0.99 11.62
C ARG A 61 -2.05 1.98 10.83
N TRP A 62 -1.42 3.03 10.29
CA TRP A 62 -2.10 3.99 9.41
C TRP A 62 -2.68 3.32 8.17
N TYR A 63 -1.85 2.52 7.47
CA TYR A 63 -2.27 1.78 6.27
C TYR A 63 -3.44 0.83 6.55
N ALA A 64 -3.38 0.11 7.67
CA ALA A 64 -4.44 -0.80 8.07
C ALA A 64 -5.76 -0.05 8.37
N ALA A 65 -5.71 1.05 9.10
CA ALA A 65 -6.90 1.87 9.41
C ALA A 65 -7.53 2.47 8.15
N LEU A 66 -6.71 3.01 7.24
CA LEU A 66 -7.19 3.56 5.97
C LEU A 66 -7.80 2.46 5.08
N GLY A 67 -7.15 1.30 5.02
CA GLY A 67 -7.65 0.14 4.30
C GLY A 67 -8.96 -0.38 4.86
N GLU A 68 -9.09 -0.47 6.18
CA GLU A 68 -10.34 -0.85 6.88
C GLU A 68 -11.47 0.12 6.52
N ALA A 69 -11.24 1.42 6.63
CA ALA A 69 -12.27 2.43 6.33
C ALA A 69 -12.72 2.38 4.86
N LEU A 70 -11.77 2.27 3.90
CA LEU A 70 -12.09 2.35 2.48
C LEU A 70 -12.62 1.02 1.89
N HIS A 71 -12.11 -0.13 2.37
CA HIS A 71 -12.37 -1.42 1.73
C HIS A 71 -13.33 -2.30 2.51
N VAL A 72 -13.20 -2.37 3.83
CA VAL A 72 -14.07 -3.19 4.66
C VAL A 72 -15.35 -2.43 5.03
N ALA A 73 -15.21 -1.26 5.63
CA ALA A 73 -16.35 -0.40 6.00
C ALA A 73 -16.99 0.33 4.80
N GLN A 74 -16.38 0.24 3.59
CA GLN A 74 -16.92 0.80 2.33
C GLN A 74 -17.21 2.32 2.37
N ARG A 75 -16.47 3.10 3.15
CA ARG A 75 -16.70 4.53 3.40
C ARG A 75 -16.18 5.45 2.27
N ARG A 76 -16.12 4.96 1.02
CA ARG A 76 -15.59 5.72 -0.12
C ARG A 76 -16.39 6.97 -0.47
N ASP A 77 -17.71 6.97 -0.22
CA ASP A 77 -18.55 8.13 -0.52
C ASP A 77 -18.32 9.24 0.50
N GLU A 78 -18.12 8.91 1.78
CA GLU A 78 -17.70 9.88 2.81
C GLU A 78 -16.32 10.46 2.48
N ALA A 79 -15.37 9.61 2.11
CA ALA A 79 -14.05 10.07 1.70
C ALA A 79 -14.07 11.01 0.49
N ARG A 80 -15.01 10.84 -0.44
CA ARG A 80 -15.20 11.75 -1.58
C ARG A 80 -15.88 13.06 -1.20
N ALA A 81 -16.81 13.00 -0.26
CA ALA A 81 -17.56 14.19 0.18
C ALA A 81 -16.65 15.18 0.91
N ASP A 82 -15.78 14.70 1.80
CA ASP A 82 -14.77 15.49 2.50
C ASP A 82 -13.53 14.64 2.81
N ASN A 83 -12.54 14.73 1.93
CA ASN A 83 -11.28 14.01 2.10
C ASN A 83 -10.55 14.36 3.40
N THR A 84 -10.56 15.63 3.79
CA THR A 84 -9.81 16.11 4.95
C THR A 84 -10.44 15.62 6.24
N ALA A 85 -11.74 15.78 6.40
CA ALA A 85 -12.45 15.26 7.57
C ALA A 85 -12.32 13.73 7.66
N PHE A 86 -12.47 13.01 6.54
CA PHE A 86 -12.31 11.56 6.49
C PHE A 86 -10.92 11.11 6.94
N LEU A 87 -9.84 11.72 6.42
CA LEU A 87 -8.47 11.35 6.80
C LEU A 87 -8.18 11.68 8.27
N ALA A 88 -8.72 12.79 8.81
CA ALA A 88 -8.59 13.16 10.23
C ALA A 88 -9.27 12.13 11.16
N GLU A 89 -10.47 11.65 10.79
CA GLU A 89 -11.14 10.57 11.52
C GLU A 89 -10.34 9.26 11.50
N VAL A 90 -9.79 8.90 10.33
CA VAL A 90 -8.98 7.67 10.19
C VAL A 90 -7.69 7.78 11.01
N LEU A 91 -7.03 8.96 11.06
CA LEU A 91 -5.89 9.21 11.94
C LEU A 91 -6.26 8.92 13.40
N THR A 92 -7.38 9.48 13.87
CA THR A 92 -7.88 9.24 15.23
C THR A 92 -8.14 7.76 15.49
N ALA A 93 -8.79 7.07 14.55
CA ALA A 93 -9.06 5.63 14.66
C ALA A 93 -7.77 4.78 14.71
N ALA A 94 -6.71 5.24 14.05
CA ALA A 94 -5.38 4.61 14.07
C ALA A 94 -4.55 4.95 15.32
N GLY A 95 -5.08 5.81 16.23
CA GLY A 95 -4.41 6.24 17.45
C GLY A 95 -3.42 7.38 17.25
N PHE A 96 -3.55 8.15 16.18
CA PHE A 96 -2.74 9.33 15.87
C PHE A 96 -3.52 10.63 16.11
N ASP A 97 -2.79 11.74 16.18
CA ASP A 97 -3.38 13.06 16.24
C ASP A 97 -4.06 13.43 14.92
N ALA A 98 -5.33 13.82 14.98
CA ALA A 98 -6.10 14.27 13.83
C ALA A 98 -5.49 15.50 13.13
N GLU A 99 -4.74 16.34 13.85
CA GLU A 99 -4.09 17.53 13.29
C GLU A 99 -3.01 17.17 12.24
N LEU A 100 -2.48 15.96 12.26
CA LEU A 100 -1.54 15.46 11.23
C LEU A 100 -2.15 15.44 9.82
N VAL A 101 -3.48 15.59 9.71
CA VAL A 101 -4.15 15.70 8.40
C VAL A 101 -3.64 16.88 7.56
N VAL A 102 -3.06 17.91 8.17
CA VAL A 102 -2.47 19.06 7.44
C VAL A 102 -1.37 18.62 6.47
N HIS A 103 -0.66 17.54 6.78
CA HIS A 103 0.40 16.97 5.93
C HIS A 103 -0.15 16.32 4.65
N ALA A 104 -1.45 16.03 4.57
CA ALA A 104 -2.07 15.50 3.36
C ALA A 104 -1.91 16.46 2.15
N ASP A 105 -1.78 17.76 2.41
CA ASP A 105 -1.64 18.79 1.38
C ASP A 105 -0.21 19.37 1.30
N ASP A 106 0.74 18.81 2.05
CA ASP A 106 2.14 19.23 2.02
C ASP A 106 2.93 18.47 0.94
N ALA A 107 3.24 19.19 -0.14
CA ALA A 107 4.01 18.66 -1.26
C ALA A 107 5.50 18.37 -0.93
N ALA A 108 6.00 18.79 0.24
CA ALA A 108 7.37 18.47 0.65
C ALA A 108 7.61 16.94 0.78
N HIS A 109 6.55 16.17 1.02
CA HIS A 109 6.59 14.71 1.08
C HIS A 109 6.73 14.03 -0.30
N ASP A 110 6.45 14.74 -1.40
CA ASP A 110 6.34 14.15 -2.74
C ASP A 110 7.67 13.64 -3.29
N GLU A 111 8.79 14.23 -2.89
CA GLU A 111 10.12 13.78 -3.30
C GLU A 111 10.39 12.33 -2.84
N TRP A 112 10.09 12.04 -1.56
CA TRP A 112 10.27 10.71 -0.98
C TRP A 112 9.29 9.69 -1.57
N ILE A 113 8.02 10.09 -1.74
CA ILE A 113 7.00 9.23 -2.34
C ILE A 113 7.38 8.87 -3.78
N ARG A 114 7.94 9.81 -4.54
CA ARG A 114 8.43 9.58 -5.90
C ARG A 114 9.62 8.62 -5.91
N ALA A 115 10.60 8.84 -5.04
CA ALA A 115 11.77 7.97 -4.93
C ALA A 115 11.38 6.53 -4.56
N ASP A 116 10.47 6.34 -3.60
CA ASP A 116 9.95 5.02 -3.23
C ASP A 116 9.17 4.36 -4.39
N THR A 117 8.37 5.14 -5.13
CA THR A 117 7.63 4.66 -6.31
C THR A 117 8.60 4.20 -7.40
N GLU A 118 9.63 4.98 -7.71
CA GLU A 118 10.66 4.62 -8.68
C GLU A 118 11.46 3.38 -8.24
N LEU A 119 11.80 3.28 -6.95
CA LEU A 119 12.47 2.11 -6.40
C LEU A 119 11.64 0.83 -6.60
N ALA A 120 10.34 0.89 -6.32
CA ALA A 120 9.46 -0.26 -6.49
C ALA A 120 9.41 -0.71 -7.96
N LEU A 121 9.24 0.23 -8.89
CA LEU A 121 9.20 -0.06 -10.33
C LEU A 121 10.55 -0.54 -10.87
N SER A 122 11.67 -0.05 -10.34
CA SER A 122 13.00 -0.53 -10.73
C SER A 122 13.21 -2.01 -10.39
N ARG A 123 12.49 -2.54 -9.39
CA ARG A 123 12.59 -3.93 -8.93
C ARG A 123 11.71 -4.91 -9.69
N THR A 124 10.59 -4.44 -10.23
CA THR A 124 9.58 -5.33 -10.84
C THR A 124 9.19 -4.94 -12.27
N GLY A 125 9.62 -3.77 -12.75
CA GLY A 125 9.17 -3.21 -14.03
C GLY A 125 7.89 -2.38 -13.89
N HIS A 126 7.46 -1.79 -15.01
CA HIS A 126 6.34 -0.85 -15.05
C HIS A 126 4.98 -1.51 -15.38
N ASP A 127 4.97 -2.75 -15.83
CA ASP A 127 3.75 -3.48 -16.23
C ASP A 127 3.23 -4.37 -15.09
N VAL A 128 3.23 -3.84 -13.88
CA VAL A 128 2.75 -4.54 -12.68
C VAL A 128 1.91 -3.61 -11.82
N GLY A 129 1.10 -4.20 -10.94
CA GLY A 129 0.31 -3.46 -9.95
C GLY A 129 0.93 -3.50 -8.55
N THR A 130 0.07 -3.34 -7.55
CA THR A 130 0.40 -3.42 -6.13
C THR A 130 -0.34 -4.59 -5.48
N PRO A 131 0.19 -5.17 -4.39
CA PRO A 131 1.45 -4.84 -3.69
C PRO A 131 2.70 -5.34 -4.42
N ILE A 132 3.85 -4.74 -4.15
CA ILE A 132 5.16 -5.29 -4.49
C ILE A 132 5.83 -5.70 -3.19
N LEU A 133 6.22 -6.97 -3.09
CA LEU A 133 6.96 -7.50 -1.96
C LEU A 133 8.42 -7.70 -2.34
N THR A 134 9.33 -7.14 -1.53
CA THR A 134 10.77 -7.37 -1.65
C THR A 134 11.24 -8.16 -0.44
N PHE A 135 11.76 -9.34 -0.67
CA PHE A 135 12.34 -10.19 0.35
C PHE A 135 13.85 -10.00 0.41
N ARG A 136 14.40 -9.98 1.64
CA ARG A 136 15.84 -9.89 1.92
C ARG A 136 16.53 -8.70 1.23
N PRO A 137 15.97 -7.48 1.34
CA PRO A 137 16.52 -6.32 0.64
C PRO A 137 18.00 -6.08 0.99
N GLY A 138 18.80 -5.73 -0.03
CA GLY A 138 20.22 -5.43 0.12
C GLY A 138 21.14 -6.67 0.26
N THR A 139 20.62 -7.87 0.04
CA THR A 139 21.43 -9.10 0.06
C THR A 139 21.56 -9.71 -1.34
N ASP A 140 22.50 -10.67 -1.50
CA ASP A 140 22.65 -11.48 -2.71
C ASP A 140 21.45 -12.39 -3.02
N ARG A 141 20.52 -12.48 -2.08
CA ARG A 141 19.26 -13.24 -2.17
C ARG A 141 18.04 -12.34 -2.20
N GLU A 142 18.21 -11.06 -2.50
CA GLU A 142 17.08 -10.15 -2.71
C GLU A 142 16.21 -10.65 -3.86
N GLY A 143 14.90 -10.63 -3.64
CA GLY A 143 13.93 -10.95 -4.67
C GLY A 143 12.66 -10.13 -4.49
N SER A 144 12.16 -9.60 -5.60
CA SER A 144 10.94 -8.79 -5.61
C SER A 144 9.90 -9.41 -6.53
N PHE A 145 8.64 -9.32 -6.13
CA PHE A 145 7.53 -9.87 -6.90
C PHE A 145 6.27 -9.03 -6.72
N PHE A 146 5.51 -8.87 -7.81
CA PHE A 146 4.18 -8.29 -7.73
C PHE A 146 3.19 -9.32 -7.16
N GLY A 147 2.41 -8.91 -6.18
CA GLY A 147 1.45 -9.78 -5.51
C GLY A 147 1.96 -10.33 -4.17
N PRO A 148 1.23 -11.32 -3.62
CA PRO A 148 0.05 -11.99 -4.17
C PRO A 148 -1.18 -11.10 -4.20
N VAL A 149 -1.98 -11.18 -5.25
CA VAL A 149 -3.33 -10.62 -5.29
C VAL A 149 -4.31 -11.72 -4.90
N ILE A 150 -4.89 -11.63 -3.71
CA ILE A 150 -5.73 -12.66 -3.11
C ILE A 150 -7.13 -12.13 -2.85
N SER A 151 -8.15 -12.97 -3.08
CA SER A 151 -9.55 -12.60 -2.84
C SER A 151 -9.92 -12.68 -1.36
N LYS A 152 -9.38 -13.68 -0.65
CA LYS A 152 -9.59 -13.89 0.78
C LYS A 152 -8.27 -14.13 1.48
N ALA A 153 -7.99 -13.33 2.51
CA ALA A 153 -6.76 -13.46 3.29
C ALA A 153 -6.73 -14.79 4.06
N PRO A 154 -5.74 -15.66 3.84
CA PRO A 154 -5.61 -16.89 4.63
C PRO A 154 -5.26 -16.55 6.09
N LYS A 155 -5.62 -17.45 6.99
CA LYS A 155 -5.37 -17.30 8.44
C LYS A 155 -4.56 -18.49 8.98
N GLY A 156 -3.90 -18.30 10.11
CA GLY A 156 -3.18 -19.38 10.79
C GLY A 156 -2.05 -19.98 9.93
N VAL A 157 -1.99 -21.30 9.87
CA VAL A 157 -0.93 -22.04 9.14
C VAL A 157 -0.97 -21.76 7.65
N ASP A 158 -2.15 -21.64 7.05
CA ASP A 158 -2.30 -21.36 5.60
C ASP A 158 -1.67 -20.02 5.21
N ALA A 159 -1.73 -19.02 6.11
CA ALA A 159 -1.09 -17.73 5.88
C ALA A 159 0.44 -17.85 5.88
N VAL A 160 1.01 -18.70 6.75
CA VAL A 160 2.44 -18.97 6.82
C VAL A 160 2.90 -19.72 5.58
N GLU A 161 2.17 -20.74 5.16
CA GLU A 161 2.49 -21.53 3.97
C GLU A 161 2.44 -20.67 2.69
N LEU A 162 1.44 -19.81 2.56
CA LEU A 162 1.38 -18.87 1.43
C LEU A 162 2.55 -17.88 1.45
N TRP A 163 2.90 -17.34 2.62
CA TRP A 163 4.05 -16.45 2.77
C TRP A 163 5.36 -17.11 2.32
N ASP A 164 5.63 -18.32 2.82
CA ASP A 164 6.83 -19.07 2.48
C ASP A 164 6.89 -19.39 0.97
N ALA A 165 5.75 -19.71 0.35
CA ALA A 165 5.64 -19.94 -1.09
C ALA A 165 5.94 -18.67 -1.90
N VAL A 166 5.40 -17.52 -1.49
CA VAL A 166 5.64 -16.24 -2.16
C VAL A 166 7.11 -15.82 -2.03
N GLU A 167 7.73 -15.95 -0.85
CA GLU A 167 9.16 -15.69 -0.66
C GLU A 167 9.99 -16.59 -1.58
N LYS A 168 9.65 -17.88 -1.67
CA LYS A 168 10.33 -18.83 -2.53
C LYS A 168 10.23 -18.45 -4.01
N LEU A 169 9.06 -18.05 -4.48
CA LEU A 169 8.85 -17.58 -5.85
C LEU A 169 9.68 -16.32 -6.12
N ALA A 170 9.57 -15.30 -5.26
CA ALA A 170 10.27 -14.04 -5.43
C ALA A 170 11.79 -14.20 -5.51
N THR A 171 12.36 -15.17 -4.78
CA THR A 171 13.81 -15.40 -4.70
C THR A 171 14.34 -16.50 -5.64
N SER A 172 13.52 -17.03 -6.58
CA SER A 172 13.88 -18.17 -7.44
C SER A 172 13.97 -17.84 -8.92
N GLY A 173 13.95 -16.55 -9.31
CA GLY A 173 14.07 -16.15 -10.72
C GLY A 173 12.78 -16.39 -11.55
N VAL A 174 11.65 -16.70 -10.92
CA VAL A 174 10.34 -16.73 -11.60
C VAL A 174 9.96 -15.29 -11.96
N ALA A 175 9.69 -15.05 -13.25
CA ALA A 175 9.31 -13.72 -13.71
C ALA A 175 7.80 -13.45 -13.56
N GLU A 176 6.96 -14.43 -13.83
CA GLU A 176 5.51 -14.29 -13.75
C GLU A 176 4.82 -15.60 -13.34
N LEU A 177 3.82 -15.47 -12.48
CA LEU A 177 2.83 -16.50 -12.19
C LEU A 177 1.45 -15.82 -12.09
N LYS A 178 0.56 -16.07 -13.04
CA LYS A 178 -0.68 -15.30 -13.19
C LYS A 178 -1.90 -16.19 -13.42
N ARG A 179 -3.00 -15.82 -12.76
CA ARG A 179 -4.34 -16.28 -13.07
C ARG A 179 -5.21 -15.04 -13.35
N SER A 180 -5.78 -14.95 -14.56
CA SER A 180 -6.57 -13.78 -14.97
C SER A 180 -7.98 -13.76 -14.37
N LEU A 181 -8.56 -14.94 -14.06
CA LEU A 181 -9.84 -15.01 -13.37
C LEU A 181 -9.65 -14.64 -11.90
N ARG A 182 -10.36 -13.62 -11.44
CA ARG A 182 -10.33 -13.13 -10.06
C ARG A 182 -11.73 -13.18 -9.46
N GLU A 183 -11.82 -13.71 -8.26
CA GLU A 183 -13.01 -13.58 -7.43
C GLU A 183 -13.05 -12.19 -6.80
N PRO A 184 -14.26 -11.67 -6.50
CA PRO A 184 -14.37 -10.43 -5.72
C PRO A 184 -13.66 -10.56 -4.37
N PRO A 185 -13.10 -9.47 -3.82
CA PRO A 185 -12.50 -9.49 -2.49
C PRO A 185 -13.52 -9.92 -1.43
N ASP A 186 -13.11 -10.84 -0.56
CA ASP A 186 -13.85 -11.31 0.62
C ASP A 186 -13.08 -10.90 1.88
N TYR A 187 -13.65 -9.99 2.65
CA TYR A 187 -13.09 -9.45 3.89
C TYR A 187 -13.65 -10.11 5.17
N SER A 188 -14.38 -11.23 5.05
CA SER A 188 -14.98 -11.96 6.19
C SER A 188 -13.95 -12.69 7.07
#